data_34d9f8462f91325dae764be82e3c4cd8
#
_entry.id   34d9f8462f91325dae764be82e3c4cd8
#
_cell.length_a   1.000
_cell.length_b   1.000
_cell.length_c   1.000
_cell.angle_alpha   90.00
_cell.angle_beta   90.00
_cell.angle_gamma   90.00
#
_symmetry.space_group_name_H-M   'P 1'
#
loop_
_entity.id
_entity.type
_entity.pdbx_description
1 polymer ?
#
loop_
_entity_poly.entity_id
_entity_poly.type
_entity_poly.pdbx_seq_one_letter_code
_entity_poly.pdbx_strand_id
1 'polypeptide(L)'
;MPSVENKTFASEAAEVMEPNNAKVEIVNVGGNRVMKIAAQPGWVWSKDIKPLVGTESCKAKHLGVIVEGTITCRHDDGSEITYTAGDAYSIEPGHDAWVVGDTKAIAYEFHGIWGDAG
;
A
#
# COMPACT_ATOMS: atom_id res chain seq x y z
N MET A 1 -20.02 2.34 -20.56
CA MET A 1 -18.59 2.30 -20.22
C MET A 1 -17.76 2.37 -21.50
N PRO A 2 -16.72 3.22 -21.59
CA PRO A 2 -15.85 3.26 -22.75
C PRO A 2 -15.08 1.94 -22.93
N SER A 3 -14.77 1.60 -24.15
CA SER A 3 -13.99 0.40 -24.47
C SER A 3 -12.54 0.51 -24.00
N VAL A 4 -12.04 1.73 -23.87
CA VAL A 4 -10.71 2.02 -23.33
C VAL A 4 -10.81 3.20 -22.35
N GLU A 5 -10.02 3.17 -21.31
CA GLU A 5 -10.05 4.20 -20.27
C GLU A 5 -8.70 4.29 -19.58
N ASN A 6 -8.27 5.52 -19.27
CA ASN A 6 -7.11 5.75 -18.42
C ASN A 6 -7.40 6.88 -17.45
N LYS A 7 -6.71 6.89 -16.31
CA LYS A 7 -6.78 7.98 -15.35
C LYS A 7 -5.42 8.28 -14.78
N THR A 8 -5.17 9.55 -14.49
CA THR A 8 -3.94 10.00 -13.85
C THR A 8 -4.15 10.09 -12.35
N PHE A 9 -3.29 9.43 -11.57
CA PHE A 9 -3.43 9.41 -10.11
C PHE A 9 -3.41 10.81 -9.49
N ALA A 10 -2.51 11.67 -9.91
CA ALA A 10 -2.33 12.97 -9.27
C ALA A 10 -3.52 13.92 -9.48
N SER A 11 -4.17 13.87 -10.64
CA SER A 11 -5.23 14.83 -11.00
C SER A 11 -6.63 14.24 -11.04
N GLU A 12 -6.75 12.92 -11.09
CA GLU A 12 -8.03 12.24 -11.26
C GLU A 12 -8.34 11.24 -10.15
N ALA A 13 -7.65 11.34 -9.03
CA ALA A 13 -7.90 10.46 -7.90
C ALA A 13 -9.33 10.65 -7.38
N ALA A 14 -10.05 9.54 -7.24
CA ALA A 14 -11.37 9.53 -6.63
C ALA A 14 -11.26 9.69 -5.12
N GLU A 15 -10.13 9.29 -4.54
CA GLU A 15 -9.87 9.37 -3.10
C GLU A 15 -8.38 9.55 -2.87
N VAL A 16 -8.02 10.38 -1.91
CA VAL A 16 -6.64 10.62 -1.50
C VAL A 16 -6.57 10.49 0.03
N MET A 17 -5.57 9.74 0.52
CA MET A 17 -5.29 9.63 1.95
C MET A 17 -3.84 10.04 2.18
N GLU A 18 -3.61 10.87 3.20
CA GLU A 18 -2.26 11.33 3.54
C GLU A 18 -1.95 11.09 5.01
N PRO A 19 -1.84 9.82 5.43
CA PRO A 19 -1.41 9.52 6.79
C PRO A 19 0.07 9.86 6.98
N ASN A 20 0.56 9.76 8.22
CA ASN A 20 1.95 10.06 8.51
C ASN A 20 2.91 9.29 7.61
N ASN A 21 3.84 9.99 6.98
CA ASN A 21 4.90 9.43 6.14
C ASN A 21 4.42 8.64 4.92
N ALA A 22 3.15 8.81 4.51
CA ALA A 22 2.64 8.08 3.35
C ALA A 22 1.55 8.86 2.64
N LYS A 23 1.33 8.53 1.38
CA LYS A 23 0.24 9.07 0.57
C LYS A 23 -0.35 7.95 -0.26
N VAL A 24 -1.67 7.85 -0.26
CA VAL A 24 -2.42 6.89 -1.08
C VAL A 24 -3.33 7.67 -2.02
N GLU A 25 -3.23 7.37 -3.31
CA GLU A 25 -4.10 7.93 -4.34
C GLU A 25 -4.85 6.77 -4.99
N ILE A 26 -6.17 6.89 -5.11
CA ILE A 26 -7.02 5.83 -5.63
C ILE A 26 -7.74 6.33 -6.87
N VAL A 27 -7.67 5.59 -7.95
CA VAL A 27 -8.44 5.83 -9.16
C VAL A 27 -9.38 4.65 -9.41
N ASN A 28 -10.53 4.92 -10.02
CA ASN A 28 -11.43 3.89 -10.51
C ASN A 28 -11.35 3.91 -12.03
N VAL A 29 -10.90 2.83 -12.62
CA VAL A 29 -10.69 2.70 -14.05
C VAL A 29 -11.17 1.33 -14.52
N GLY A 30 -11.98 1.33 -15.59
CA GLY A 30 -12.56 0.08 -16.11
C GLY A 30 -13.38 -0.68 -15.08
N GLY A 31 -14.03 0.02 -14.13
CA GLY A 31 -14.79 -0.62 -13.07
C GLY A 31 -13.95 -1.20 -11.94
N ASN A 32 -12.64 -0.97 -11.94
CA ASN A 32 -11.73 -1.51 -10.93
C ASN A 32 -11.05 -0.38 -10.16
N ARG A 33 -10.70 -0.67 -8.91
CA ARG A 33 -9.97 0.26 -8.07
C ARG A 33 -8.48 -0.05 -8.18
N VAL A 34 -7.68 0.97 -8.47
CA VAL A 34 -6.22 0.86 -8.48
C VAL A 34 -5.66 1.92 -7.53
N MET A 35 -4.74 1.50 -6.66
CA MET A 35 -4.14 2.38 -5.67
C MET A 35 -2.67 2.59 -5.94
N LYS A 36 -2.21 3.83 -5.77
CA LYS A 36 -0.80 4.15 -5.73
C LYS A 36 -0.45 4.52 -4.30
N ILE A 37 0.52 3.83 -3.72
CA ILE A 37 0.97 4.05 -2.36
C ILE A 37 2.41 4.56 -2.42
N ALA A 38 2.67 5.72 -1.81
CA ALA A 38 4.01 6.25 -1.65
C ALA A 38 4.31 6.34 -0.15
N ALA A 39 5.30 5.59 0.32
CA ALA A 39 5.72 5.57 1.72
C ALA A 39 7.13 6.15 1.83
N GLN A 40 7.32 7.12 2.70
CA GLN A 40 8.59 7.82 2.86
C GLN A 40 9.58 6.99 3.70
N PRO A 41 10.89 7.30 3.60
CA PRO A 41 11.86 6.71 4.52
C PRO A 41 11.42 6.94 5.97
N GLY A 42 11.51 5.90 6.80
CA GLY A 42 11.07 5.95 8.19
C GLY A 42 9.62 5.54 8.41
N TRP A 43 8.85 5.32 7.36
CA TRP A 43 7.49 4.83 7.51
C TRP A 43 7.48 3.41 8.11
N VAL A 44 6.64 3.23 9.13
CA VAL A 44 6.37 1.93 9.75
C VAL A 44 4.86 1.86 9.99
N TRP A 45 4.20 0.81 9.51
CA TRP A 45 2.75 0.69 9.64
C TRP A 45 2.30 0.81 11.10
N SER A 46 2.96 0.11 12.01
CA SER A 46 2.59 0.11 13.42
C SER A 46 2.79 1.46 14.12
N LYS A 47 3.62 2.33 13.55
CA LYS A 47 3.86 3.69 14.08
C LYS A 47 2.95 4.71 13.41
N ASP A 48 2.82 4.64 12.08
CA ASP A 48 2.20 5.71 11.28
C ASP A 48 0.74 5.45 10.92
N ILE A 49 0.34 4.19 10.80
CA ILE A 49 -1.02 3.82 10.36
C ILE A 49 -1.85 3.24 11.51
N LYS A 50 -1.24 2.39 12.33
CA LYS A 50 -1.93 1.73 13.46
C LYS A 50 -2.73 2.70 14.32
N PRO A 51 -2.21 3.88 14.71
CA PRO A 51 -2.99 4.81 15.52
C PRO A 51 -4.26 5.31 14.83
N LEU A 52 -4.30 5.29 13.49
CA LEU A 52 -5.45 5.77 12.72
C LEU A 52 -6.51 4.69 12.53
N VAL A 53 -6.11 3.43 12.46
CA VAL A 53 -7.04 2.31 12.19
C VAL A 53 -7.40 1.52 13.45
N GLY A 54 -6.56 1.56 14.51
CA GLY A 54 -6.91 1.01 15.82
C GLY A 54 -6.81 -0.50 15.94
N THR A 55 -6.16 -1.20 15.01
CA THR A 55 -5.96 -2.65 15.09
C THR A 55 -4.53 -2.97 15.50
N GLU A 56 -4.30 -4.16 16.08
CA GLU A 56 -2.96 -4.57 16.52
C GLU A 56 -2.01 -4.79 15.36
N SER A 57 -2.52 -5.29 14.25
CA SER A 57 -1.76 -5.47 13.00
C SER A 57 -2.63 -5.05 11.82
N CYS A 58 -2.02 -4.89 10.65
CA CYS A 58 -2.76 -4.52 9.45
C CYS A 58 -3.70 -5.66 9.05
N LYS A 59 -4.99 -5.36 8.93
CA LYS A 59 -6.02 -6.34 8.58
C LYS A 59 -6.40 -6.30 7.12
N ALA A 60 -5.75 -5.47 6.32
CA ALA A 60 -5.97 -5.42 4.90
C ALA A 60 -5.18 -6.53 4.20
N LYS A 61 -5.80 -7.13 3.18
CA LYS A 61 -5.10 -8.03 2.28
C LYS A 61 -4.50 -7.19 1.16
N HIS A 62 -3.25 -7.43 0.81
CA HIS A 62 -2.57 -6.68 -0.25
C HIS A 62 -2.18 -7.59 -1.41
N LEU A 63 -2.43 -7.10 -2.61
CA LEU A 63 -1.93 -7.69 -3.86
C LEU A 63 -1.43 -6.54 -4.71
N GLY A 64 -0.15 -6.52 -5.03
CA GLY A 64 0.39 -5.40 -5.77
C GLY A 64 1.78 -5.65 -6.35
N VAL A 65 2.32 -4.56 -6.87
CA VAL A 65 3.68 -4.53 -7.43
C VAL A 65 4.39 -3.30 -6.85
N ILE A 66 5.65 -3.46 -6.47
CA ILE A 66 6.49 -2.36 -6.02
C ILE A 66 7.39 -1.92 -7.17
N VAL A 67 7.45 -0.61 -7.41
CA VAL A 67 8.16 -0.04 -8.55
C VAL A 67 9.34 0.84 -8.15
N GLU A 68 9.39 1.25 -6.89
CA GLU A 68 10.51 2.04 -6.36
C GLU A 68 10.69 1.70 -4.89
N GLY A 69 11.94 1.64 -4.43
CA GLY A 69 12.28 1.42 -3.02
C GLY A 69 12.14 -0.02 -2.56
N THR A 70 12.19 -0.20 -1.25
CA THR A 70 12.20 -1.52 -0.60
C THR A 70 11.35 -1.49 0.66
N ILE A 71 10.54 -2.52 0.86
CA ILE A 71 9.69 -2.68 2.04
C ILE A 71 9.92 -4.08 2.62
N THR A 72 9.98 -4.17 3.95
CA THR A 72 9.91 -5.43 4.66
C THR A 72 8.54 -5.55 5.29
N CYS A 73 7.92 -6.70 5.18
CA CYS A 73 6.65 -7.02 5.79
C CYS A 73 6.82 -8.27 6.67
N ARG A 74 6.32 -8.20 7.91
CA ARG A 74 6.34 -9.32 8.85
C ARG A 74 4.90 -9.66 9.24
N HIS A 75 4.53 -10.90 9.05
CA HIS A 75 3.23 -11.42 9.44
C HIS A 75 3.25 -11.86 10.91
N ASP A 76 2.07 -11.85 11.55
CA ASP A 76 1.92 -12.29 12.94
C ASP A 76 2.30 -13.78 13.12
N ASP A 77 2.26 -14.58 12.06
CA ASP A 77 2.69 -15.99 12.09
C ASP A 77 4.20 -16.16 12.07
N GLY A 78 4.96 -15.07 12.01
CA GLY A 78 6.42 -15.06 12.02
C GLY A 78 7.06 -15.04 10.63
N SER A 79 6.29 -15.22 9.57
CA SER A 79 6.85 -15.13 8.23
C SER A 79 7.19 -13.68 7.87
N GLU A 80 8.23 -13.50 7.07
CA GLU A 80 8.73 -12.18 6.71
C GLU A 80 9.22 -12.19 5.27
N ILE A 81 8.89 -11.14 4.54
CA ILE A 81 9.40 -10.92 3.18
C ILE A 81 9.96 -9.51 3.07
N THR A 82 10.96 -9.38 2.22
CA THR A 82 11.47 -8.07 1.80
C THR A 82 11.32 -8.00 0.30
N TYR A 83 10.61 -6.99 -0.17
CA TYR A 83 10.35 -6.83 -1.61
C TYR A 83 10.82 -5.47 -2.08
N THR A 84 11.31 -5.44 -3.31
CA THR A 84 11.94 -4.27 -3.90
C THR A 84 11.47 -4.06 -5.33
N ALA A 85 11.81 -2.92 -5.90
CA ALA A 85 11.38 -2.51 -7.24
C ALA A 85 11.48 -3.66 -8.25
N GLY A 86 10.37 -3.97 -8.90
CA GLY A 86 10.26 -5.08 -9.84
C GLY A 86 9.56 -6.32 -9.28
N ASP A 87 9.28 -6.35 -7.98
CA ASP A 87 8.60 -7.49 -7.35
C ASP A 87 7.08 -7.33 -7.35
N ALA A 88 6.39 -8.43 -7.48
CA ALA A 88 4.97 -8.54 -7.14
C ALA A 88 4.86 -9.20 -5.77
N TYR A 89 3.84 -8.82 -4.99
CA TYR A 89 3.68 -9.36 -3.64
C TYR A 89 2.21 -9.61 -3.31
N SER A 90 2.01 -10.55 -2.40
CA SER A 90 0.72 -10.85 -1.81
C SER A 90 0.90 -10.97 -0.31
N ILE A 91 0.07 -10.26 0.47
CA ILE A 91 0.20 -10.21 1.92
C ILE A 91 -1.18 -10.42 2.52
N GLU A 92 -1.31 -11.46 3.38
CA GLU A 92 -2.56 -11.73 4.06
C GLU A 92 -2.74 -10.83 5.28
N PRO A 93 -3.98 -10.61 5.75
CA PRO A 93 -4.23 -9.84 6.97
C PRO A 93 -3.43 -10.35 8.16
N GLY A 94 -3.00 -9.44 9.02
CA GLY A 94 -2.25 -9.80 10.23
C GLY A 94 -0.75 -9.54 10.09
N HIS A 95 -0.38 -8.35 9.62
CA HIS A 95 1.04 -8.02 9.38
C HIS A 95 1.38 -6.60 9.82
N ASP A 96 2.69 -6.35 9.94
CA ASP A 96 3.31 -5.04 10.03
C ASP A 96 4.25 -4.87 8.84
N ALA A 97 4.61 -3.65 8.49
CA ALA A 97 5.49 -3.38 7.37
C ALA A 97 6.25 -2.07 7.58
N TRP A 98 7.42 -1.95 6.97
CA TRP A 98 8.23 -0.73 7.06
C TRP A 98 9.12 -0.54 5.83
N VAL A 99 9.42 0.73 5.55
CA VAL A 99 10.36 1.10 4.48
C VAL A 99 11.78 0.83 4.94
N VAL A 100 12.57 0.21 4.08
CA VAL A 100 13.98 -0.09 4.34
C VAL A 100 14.85 0.94 3.62
N GLY A 101 15.78 1.56 4.35
CA GLY A 101 16.75 2.48 3.76
C GLY A 101 16.22 3.90 3.60
N ASP A 102 16.90 4.67 2.75
CA ASP A 102 16.69 6.11 2.61
C ASP A 102 15.90 6.51 1.36
N THR A 103 15.40 5.54 0.62
CA THR A 103 14.61 5.78 -0.60
C THR A 103 13.13 5.54 -0.28
N LYS A 104 12.27 6.45 -0.71
CA LYS A 104 10.82 6.23 -0.61
C LYS A 104 10.43 4.97 -1.38
N ALA A 105 9.36 4.33 -0.96
CA ALA A 105 8.81 3.16 -1.63
C ALA A 105 7.53 3.56 -2.36
N ILE A 106 7.38 3.14 -3.62
CA ILE A 106 6.17 3.34 -4.40
C ILE A 106 5.67 1.99 -4.88
N ALA A 107 4.41 1.71 -4.57
CA ALA A 107 3.75 0.47 -4.96
C ALA A 107 2.37 0.77 -5.55
N TYR A 108 1.91 -0.11 -6.44
CA TYR A 108 0.54 -0.08 -6.95
C TYR A 108 -0.16 -1.33 -6.46
N GLU A 109 -1.34 -1.15 -5.87
CA GLU A 109 -2.11 -2.25 -5.32
C GLU A 109 -3.49 -2.31 -5.96
N PHE A 110 -3.96 -3.53 -6.12
CA PHE A 110 -5.22 -3.85 -6.78
C PHE A 110 -6.23 -4.42 -5.79
N HIS A 111 -5.83 -4.60 -4.54
CA HIS A 111 -6.65 -5.22 -3.51
C HIS A 111 -6.25 -4.67 -2.15
N GLY A 112 -7.25 -4.30 -1.34
CA GLY A 112 -7.05 -3.81 0.00
C GLY A 112 -6.80 -2.31 0.06
N ILE A 113 -7.01 -1.76 1.23
CA ILE A 113 -6.65 -0.40 1.62
C ILE A 113 -6.52 -0.42 3.14
N TRP A 114 -5.67 0.43 3.70
CA TRP A 114 -5.51 0.52 5.14
C TRP A 114 -6.85 0.86 5.81
N GLY A 115 -7.21 0.09 6.83
CA GLY A 115 -8.48 0.20 7.51
C GLY A 115 -9.55 -0.78 7.01
N ASP A 116 -9.33 -1.43 5.86
CA ASP A 116 -10.21 -2.49 5.40
C ASP A 116 -9.98 -3.74 6.25
N ALA A 117 -11.04 -4.51 6.45
CA ALA A 117 -10.99 -5.78 7.16
C ALA A 117 -10.92 -6.92 6.12
N GLY A 118 -9.71 -7.31 5.76
CA GLY A 118 -9.52 -8.43 4.87
C GLY A 118 -10.02 -8.23 3.46
#